data_dbdf7fc9f8fa2467893b9f51163fd670
#
_entry.id   dbdf7fc9f8fa2467893b9f51163fd670
#
_cell.length_a   1.000
_cell.length_b   1.000
_cell.length_c   1.000
_cell.angle_alpha   90.00
_cell.angle_beta   90.00
_cell.angle_gamma   90.00
#
_symmetry.space_group_name_H-M   'P 1'
#
loop_
_entity.id
_entity.type
_entity.pdbx_description
1 polymer ?
#
loop_
_entity_poly.entity_id
_entity_poly.type
_entity_poly.pdbx_seq_one_letter_code
_entity_poly.pdbx_strand_id
1 'polypeptide(L)'
;MSLPHANSGDLINIAPLGDKFEGAVSHAFLKTDHLELMRLVLPAGKSMPEHWVEGEVTLQCLEGKFDLEDHGKRQVVRAGEMVYLGPRVPHALRAQENTSVLMTVLLNQPG
;
A
#
# COMPACT_ATOMS: atom_id res chain seq x y z
N MET A 1 19.88 -0.22 6.57
CA MET A 1 19.52 0.99 7.32
C MET A 1 18.04 1.29 7.10
N SER A 2 17.30 1.43 8.16
CA SER A 2 15.90 1.75 8.03
C SER A 2 15.73 3.24 7.80
N LEU A 3 14.68 3.60 7.05
CA LEU A 3 14.35 4.99 6.82
C LEU A 3 13.73 5.57 8.09
N PRO A 4 14.02 6.82 8.43
CA PRO A 4 13.38 7.44 9.59
C PRO A 4 11.89 7.64 9.32
N HIS A 5 11.09 7.48 10.35
CA HIS A 5 9.67 7.73 10.25
C HIS A 5 9.40 9.23 10.32
N ALA A 6 8.32 9.64 9.68
CA ALA A 6 7.90 11.03 9.67
C ALA A 6 7.38 11.45 11.04
N ASN A 7 7.66 12.68 11.42
CA ASN A 7 7.13 13.30 12.62
C ASN A 7 5.99 14.25 12.23
N SER A 8 5.24 14.66 13.24
CA SER A 8 4.15 15.60 13.01
C SER A 8 4.68 16.84 12.26
N GLY A 9 4.01 17.16 11.16
CA GLY A 9 4.37 18.31 10.32
C GLY A 9 5.34 18.00 9.20
N ASP A 10 5.93 16.81 9.18
CA ASP A 10 6.86 16.45 8.10
C ASP A 10 6.13 16.20 6.80
N LEU A 11 6.76 16.60 5.71
CA LEU A 11 6.27 16.26 4.39
C LEU A 11 6.69 14.84 4.04
N ILE A 12 5.78 14.09 3.46
CA ILE A 12 6.04 12.74 2.98
C ILE A 12 5.92 12.76 1.47
N ASN A 13 6.99 12.40 0.78
CA ASN A 13 6.98 12.39 -0.68
C ASN A 13 6.38 11.08 -1.18
N ILE A 14 5.21 11.17 -1.78
CA ILE A 14 4.52 10.01 -2.34
C ILE A 14 4.50 10.00 -3.86
N ALA A 15 5.36 10.80 -4.49
CA ALA A 15 5.45 10.84 -5.94
C ALA A 15 5.83 9.48 -6.49
N PRO A 16 5.47 9.19 -7.75
CA PRO A 16 5.93 7.97 -8.40
C PRO A 16 7.46 7.90 -8.37
N LEU A 17 7.98 6.67 -8.26
CA LEU A 17 9.43 6.47 -8.22
C LEU A 17 10.07 6.65 -9.59
N GLY A 18 9.32 6.32 -10.67
CA GLY A 18 9.84 6.47 -12.02
C GLY A 18 11.17 5.75 -12.20
N ASP A 19 12.19 6.49 -12.58
CA ASP A 19 13.52 5.93 -12.82
C ASP A 19 14.15 5.35 -11.56
N LYS A 20 13.65 5.72 -10.39
CA LYS A 20 14.19 5.23 -9.12
C LYS A 20 13.52 3.93 -8.66
N PHE A 21 12.63 3.39 -9.46
CA PHE A 21 11.93 2.16 -9.08
C PHE A 21 12.88 0.99 -8.91
N GLU A 22 13.87 0.87 -9.80
CA GLU A 22 14.88 -0.19 -9.70
C GLU A 22 15.62 -0.06 -8.38
N GLY A 23 15.67 -1.14 -7.63
CA GLY A 23 16.36 -1.15 -6.35
C GLY A 23 15.58 -0.55 -5.19
N ALA A 24 14.41 0.01 -5.45
CA ALA A 24 13.57 0.51 -4.37
C ALA A 24 12.93 -0.65 -3.62
N VAL A 25 12.65 -0.45 -2.34
CA VAL A 25 12.04 -1.48 -1.51
C VAL A 25 10.83 -0.89 -0.78
N SER A 26 9.89 -1.77 -0.46
CA SER A 26 8.75 -1.37 0.35
C SER A 26 9.22 -0.90 1.72
N HIS A 27 8.60 0.15 2.23
CA HIS A 27 9.00 0.71 3.52
C HIS A 27 7.84 1.48 4.14
N ALA A 28 7.90 1.64 5.45
CA ALA A 28 6.92 2.43 6.18
C ALA A 28 7.40 3.88 6.27
N PHE A 29 6.52 4.82 5.94
CA PHE A 29 6.78 6.24 6.15
C PHE A 29 6.54 6.62 7.61
N LEU A 30 5.63 5.91 8.26
CA LEU A 30 5.12 6.32 9.56
C LEU A 30 4.41 5.14 10.21
N LYS A 31 4.60 5.00 11.51
CA LYS A 31 3.80 4.05 12.29
C LYS A 31 3.63 4.62 13.69
N THR A 32 2.38 4.84 14.07
CA THR A 32 2.01 5.30 15.40
C THR A 32 1.19 4.23 16.08
N ASP A 33 0.62 4.54 17.23
CA ASP A 33 -0.29 3.61 17.90
C ASP A 33 -1.57 3.38 17.11
N HIS A 34 -1.92 4.29 16.21
CA HIS A 34 -3.21 4.27 15.53
C HIS A 34 -3.13 4.21 14.02
N LEU A 35 -1.97 4.44 13.44
CA LEU A 35 -1.87 4.62 12.00
C LEU A 35 -0.56 4.10 11.47
N GLU A 36 -0.63 3.36 10.37
CA GLU A 36 0.56 2.97 9.64
C GLU A 36 0.41 3.41 8.20
N LEU A 37 1.48 3.99 7.66
CA LEU A 37 1.49 4.51 6.30
C LEU A 37 2.74 3.98 5.62
N MET A 38 2.56 3.28 4.48
CA MET A 38 3.71 2.65 3.85
C MET A 38 3.58 2.67 2.33
N ARG A 39 4.74 2.63 1.68
CA ARG A 39 4.80 2.42 0.24
C ARG A 39 5.13 0.96 -0.02
N LEU A 40 4.27 0.30 -0.77
CA LEU A 40 4.56 -1.03 -1.28
C LEU A 40 5.18 -0.87 -2.65
N VAL A 41 6.33 -1.49 -2.87
CA VAL A 41 7.03 -1.48 -4.16
C VAL A 41 6.91 -2.87 -4.73
N LEU A 42 6.15 -3.00 -5.81
CA LEU A 42 5.82 -4.29 -6.40
C LEU A 42 6.31 -4.32 -7.84
N PRO A 43 7.45 -4.99 -8.10
CA PRO A 43 7.88 -5.18 -9.47
C PRO A 43 6.85 -5.97 -10.27
N ALA A 44 6.85 -5.78 -11.60
CA ALA A 44 5.92 -6.47 -12.49
C ALA A 44 5.88 -7.96 -12.16
N GLY A 45 4.67 -8.50 -12.01
CA GLY A 45 4.46 -9.91 -11.71
C GLY A 45 4.53 -10.28 -10.24
N LYS A 46 4.94 -9.36 -9.38
CA LYS A 46 5.01 -9.63 -7.95
C LYS A 46 3.60 -9.78 -7.37
N SER A 47 3.40 -10.82 -6.59
CA SER A 47 2.12 -11.07 -5.91
C SER A 47 2.29 -10.92 -4.41
N MET A 48 1.27 -10.39 -3.78
CA MET A 48 1.13 -10.44 -2.33
C MET A 48 -0.02 -11.40 -2.03
N PRO A 49 0.25 -12.51 -1.31
CA PRO A 49 -0.81 -13.49 -1.08
C PRO A 49 -1.92 -12.95 -0.20
N GLU A 50 -3.05 -13.63 -0.25
CA GLU A 50 -4.21 -13.19 0.50
C GLU A 50 -3.88 -13.06 1.99
N HIS A 51 -4.29 -11.94 2.56
CA HIS A 51 -4.15 -11.69 4.00
C HIS A 51 -5.18 -10.63 4.39
N TRP A 52 -5.28 -10.36 5.67
CA TRP A 52 -6.17 -9.33 6.17
C TRP A 52 -5.53 -8.67 7.40
N VAL A 53 -6.01 -7.48 7.71
CA VAL A 53 -5.56 -6.76 8.91
C VAL A 53 -6.79 -6.37 9.71
N GLU A 54 -6.57 -6.08 10.98
CA GLU A 54 -7.68 -5.80 11.91
C GLU A 54 -8.44 -4.54 11.54
N GLY A 55 -7.76 -3.50 11.12
CA GLY A 55 -8.38 -2.22 10.88
C GLY A 55 -8.75 -1.98 9.44
N GLU A 56 -9.20 -0.77 9.19
CA GLU A 56 -9.54 -0.35 7.85
C GLU A 56 -8.27 -0.03 7.07
N VAL A 57 -8.34 -0.21 5.76
CA VAL A 57 -7.18 -0.03 4.88
C VAL A 57 -7.60 0.74 3.65
N THR A 58 -6.75 1.66 3.20
CA THR A 58 -6.87 2.17 1.83
C THR A 58 -5.60 1.80 1.07
N LEU A 59 -5.79 1.48 -0.20
CA LEU A 59 -4.69 1.17 -1.12
C LEU A 59 -4.81 2.14 -2.28
N GLN A 60 -3.83 3.02 -2.42
CA GLN A 60 -3.81 4.01 -3.50
C GLN A 60 -2.69 3.67 -4.47
N CYS A 61 -3.04 3.50 -5.74
CA CYS A 61 -2.03 3.23 -6.76
C CYS A 61 -1.35 4.54 -7.14
N LEU A 62 -0.04 4.63 -6.91
CA LEU A 62 0.73 5.83 -7.21
C LEU A 62 1.34 5.76 -8.60
N GLU A 63 1.65 4.56 -9.08
CA GLU A 63 2.19 4.33 -10.43
C GLU A 63 1.96 2.87 -10.77
N GLY A 64 1.87 2.57 -12.06
CA GLY A 64 1.61 1.20 -12.52
C GLY A 64 0.16 0.82 -12.39
N LYS A 65 -0.09 -0.46 -12.21
CA LYS A 65 -1.43 -0.98 -11.98
C LYS A 65 -1.33 -2.38 -11.40
N PHE A 66 -2.33 -2.75 -10.61
CA PHE A 66 -2.35 -4.07 -9.99
C PHE A 66 -3.75 -4.65 -9.96
N ASP A 67 -3.80 -5.97 -9.96
CA ASP A 67 -5.04 -6.70 -9.74
C ASP A 67 -5.27 -6.79 -8.24
N LEU A 68 -6.49 -6.52 -7.82
CA LEU A 68 -6.91 -6.69 -6.43
C LEU A 68 -7.99 -7.75 -6.39
N GLU A 69 -7.82 -8.74 -5.52
CA GLU A 69 -8.86 -9.73 -5.26
C GLU A 69 -9.41 -9.50 -3.86
N ASP A 70 -10.71 -9.26 -3.77
CA ASP A 70 -11.40 -9.09 -2.50
C ASP A 70 -12.86 -9.46 -2.70
N HIS A 71 -13.50 -9.95 -1.63
CA HIS A 71 -14.91 -10.34 -1.68
C HIS A 71 -15.22 -11.26 -2.86
N GLY A 72 -14.28 -12.12 -3.23
CA GLY A 72 -14.49 -13.08 -4.30
C GLY A 72 -14.49 -12.49 -5.69
N LYS A 73 -14.07 -11.26 -5.85
CA LYS A 73 -14.02 -10.60 -7.15
C LYS A 73 -12.62 -10.03 -7.39
N ARG A 74 -12.35 -9.77 -8.64
CA ARG A 74 -11.07 -9.19 -9.07
C ARG A 74 -11.32 -7.88 -9.79
N GLN A 75 -10.51 -6.88 -9.49
CA GLN A 75 -10.58 -5.62 -10.20
C GLN A 75 -9.17 -5.07 -10.38
N VAL A 76 -9.00 -4.23 -11.38
CA VAL A 76 -7.73 -3.58 -11.67
C VAL A 76 -7.74 -2.19 -11.04
N VAL A 77 -6.70 -1.88 -10.28
CA VAL A 77 -6.52 -0.56 -9.69
C VAL A 77 -5.37 0.10 -10.43
N ARG A 78 -5.63 1.26 -11.01
CA ARG A 78 -4.66 1.99 -11.83
C ARG A 78 -4.15 3.22 -11.12
N ALA A 79 -3.04 3.75 -11.62
CA ALA A 79 -2.46 4.97 -11.08
C ALA A 79 -3.53 6.05 -10.95
N GLY A 80 -3.59 6.69 -9.80
CA GLY A 80 -4.58 7.71 -9.50
C GLY A 80 -5.85 7.17 -8.87
N GLU A 81 -6.00 5.85 -8.78
CA GLU A 81 -7.18 5.24 -8.17
C GLU A 81 -6.86 4.70 -6.80
N MET A 82 -7.86 4.61 -5.97
CA MET A 82 -7.73 4.13 -4.61
C MET A 82 -8.89 3.21 -4.28
N VAL A 83 -8.61 2.21 -3.43
CA VAL A 83 -9.65 1.30 -2.98
C VAL A 83 -9.69 1.32 -1.45
N TYR A 84 -10.88 1.20 -0.91
CA TYR A 84 -11.12 1.09 0.53
C TYR A 84 -11.49 -0.35 0.86
N LEU A 85 -10.88 -0.89 1.92
CA LEU A 85 -11.21 -2.21 2.43
C LEU A 85 -11.57 -2.08 3.90
N GLY A 86 -12.71 -2.67 4.28
CA GLY A 86 -13.16 -2.67 5.66
C GLY A 86 -12.29 -3.53 6.56
N PRO A 87 -12.58 -3.54 7.87
CA PRO A 87 -11.79 -4.34 8.80
C PRO A 87 -11.86 -5.82 8.45
N ARG A 88 -10.72 -6.48 8.53
CA ARG A 88 -10.58 -7.93 8.36
C ARG A 88 -11.07 -8.47 7.03
N VAL A 89 -11.01 -7.65 5.98
CA VAL A 89 -11.37 -8.09 4.63
C VAL A 89 -10.15 -8.75 3.99
N PRO A 90 -10.22 -10.05 3.68
CA PRO A 90 -9.11 -10.72 2.99
C PRO A 90 -8.92 -10.13 1.60
N HIS A 91 -7.67 -9.94 1.24
CA HIS A 91 -7.34 -9.37 -0.07
C HIS A 91 -5.97 -9.84 -0.53
N ALA A 92 -5.80 -9.90 -1.86
CA ALA A 92 -4.55 -10.26 -2.49
C ALA A 92 -4.28 -9.29 -3.62
N LEU A 93 -3.00 -9.00 -3.86
CA LEU A 93 -2.57 -8.09 -4.92
C LEU A 93 -1.61 -8.78 -5.86
N ARG A 94 -1.66 -8.39 -7.14
CA ARG A 94 -0.66 -8.82 -8.12
C ARG A 94 -0.36 -7.66 -9.04
N ALA A 95 0.90 -7.25 -9.10
CA ALA A 95 1.32 -6.15 -9.95
C ALA A 95 1.35 -6.59 -11.40
N GLN A 96 0.67 -5.84 -12.28
CA GLN A 96 0.69 -6.11 -13.71
C GLN A 96 1.93 -5.49 -14.37
N GLU A 97 2.45 -4.43 -13.76
CA GLU A 97 3.68 -3.77 -14.19
C GLU A 97 4.32 -3.22 -12.91
N ASN A 98 5.46 -2.57 -13.04
CA ASN A 98 6.11 -1.98 -11.86
C ASN A 98 5.14 -1.02 -11.19
N THR A 99 4.83 -1.27 -9.93
CA THR A 99 3.74 -0.61 -9.23
C THR A 99 4.16 -0.13 -7.86
N SER A 100 3.76 1.08 -7.51
CA SER A 100 3.87 1.60 -6.15
C SER A 100 2.48 1.81 -5.60
N VAL A 101 2.27 1.35 -4.38
CA VAL A 101 0.97 1.48 -3.70
C VAL A 101 1.19 2.19 -2.37
N LEU A 102 0.41 3.23 -2.13
CA LEU A 102 0.40 3.86 -0.82
C LEU A 102 -0.66 3.14 0.01
N MET A 103 -0.23 2.47 1.06
CA MET A 103 -1.14 1.73 1.93
C MET A 103 -1.26 2.48 3.25
N THR A 104 -2.50 2.80 3.61
CA THR A 104 -2.81 3.42 4.89
C THR A 104 -3.62 2.44 5.71
N VAL A 105 -3.16 2.13 6.91
CA VAL A 105 -3.80 1.15 7.80
C VAL A 105 -4.13 1.81 9.12
N LEU A 106 -5.40 1.72 9.52
CA LEU A 106 -5.78 2.09 10.87
C LEU A 106 -5.45 0.91 11.79
N LEU A 107 -4.58 1.19 12.72
CA LEU A 107 -4.20 0.18 13.70
C LEU A 107 -5.20 0.29 14.83
N ASN A 108 -5.97 -0.45 15.08
CA ASN A 108 -6.86 -0.36 15.91
C ASN A 108 -7.11 -0.16 16.95
N GLN A 109 -7.76 -0.12 17.47
CA GLN A 109 -8.07 0.02 18.27
C GLN A 109 -8.98 -0.02 18.97
N PRO A 110 -9.38 -0.23 19.55
CA PRO A 110 -10.09 -0.33 20.20
C PRO A 110 -10.77 -0.13 20.96
N GLY A 111 -11.15 -0.05 21.19
CA GLY A 111 -12.14 0.05 21.94
C GLY A 111 -12.60 -0.25 23.13
#